data_944e1ee8436bd52977a9eee6af458701
#
_entry.id   944e1ee8436bd52977a9eee6af458701
#
_cell.length_a   1.000
_cell.length_b   1.000
_cell.length_c   1.000
_cell.angle_alpha   90.00
_cell.angle_beta   90.00
_cell.angle_gamma   90.00
#
_symmetry.space_group_name_H-M   'P 1'
#
loop_
_entity.id
_entity.type
_entity.pdbx_description
1 polymer ?
#
loop_
_entity_poly.entity_id
_entity_poly.type
_entity_poly.pdbx_seq_one_letter_code
_entity_poly.pdbx_strand_id
1 'polypeptide(L)'
;MVAYRGRRILAIGNEAYEMFEKSPADISVNSPMAFGMLANLELQEIVLYSMIKKIDHTSGLGADMYFSVPLDMTAIEKRAYYHLVNGHWLRKNRVFMVESPIADAIAMGIDPEKNQGSMIVNIGAQSTEFSIITDGKIIISRKIPIGGRQMNESICSEIRKH
;
A
#
# COMPACT_ATOMS: atom_id res chain seq x y z
N MET A 1 -1.37 3.56 -9.06
CA MET A 1 -0.75 4.76 -9.65
C MET A 1 -1.81 5.80 -9.98
N VAL A 2 -1.41 7.06 -10.19
CA VAL A 2 -2.28 8.16 -10.61
C VAL A 2 -1.63 8.86 -11.80
N ALA A 3 -2.38 9.04 -12.87
CA ALA A 3 -2.00 9.84 -14.03
C ALA A 3 -2.74 11.18 -13.98
N TYR A 4 -2.01 12.29 -14.11
CA TYR A 4 -2.61 13.62 -14.01
C TYR A 4 -1.88 14.63 -14.92
N ARG A 5 -2.63 15.67 -15.31
CA ARG A 5 -2.13 16.82 -16.04
C ARG A 5 -2.44 18.08 -15.24
N GLY A 6 -1.41 18.73 -14.68
CA GLY A 6 -1.61 19.83 -13.74
C GLY A 6 -2.42 19.36 -12.51
N ARG A 7 -3.62 19.91 -12.32
CA ARG A 7 -4.55 19.51 -11.25
C ARG A 7 -5.62 18.49 -11.66
N ARG A 8 -5.67 18.12 -12.93
CA ARG A 8 -6.71 17.23 -13.47
C ARG A 8 -6.25 15.78 -13.42
N ILE A 9 -6.96 14.94 -12.69
CA ILE A 9 -6.76 13.47 -12.69
C ILE A 9 -7.30 12.90 -14.01
N LEU A 10 -6.49 12.11 -14.68
CA LEU A 10 -6.80 11.47 -15.96
C LEU A 10 -7.15 10.00 -15.78
N ALA A 11 -6.35 9.27 -14.97
CA ALA A 11 -6.54 7.85 -14.74
C ALA A 11 -6.02 7.44 -13.34
N ILE A 12 -6.53 6.33 -12.80
CA ILE A 12 -6.15 5.78 -11.49
C ILE A 12 -6.06 4.25 -11.58
N GLY A 13 -5.11 3.67 -10.85
CA GLY A 13 -4.92 2.23 -10.78
C GLY A 13 -4.24 1.67 -12.02
N ASN A 14 -4.82 0.62 -12.61
CA ASN A 14 -4.25 -0.07 -13.78
C ASN A 14 -4.21 0.82 -15.02
N GLU A 15 -5.26 1.61 -15.27
CA GLU A 15 -5.29 2.57 -16.38
C GLU A 15 -4.13 3.57 -16.29
N ALA A 16 -3.84 4.08 -15.10
CA ALA A 16 -2.68 4.94 -14.88
C ALA A 16 -1.35 4.19 -15.04
N TYR A 17 -1.29 2.92 -14.63
CA TYR A 17 -0.11 2.09 -14.80
C TYR A 17 0.23 1.84 -16.27
N GLU A 18 -0.77 1.64 -17.13
CA GLU A 18 -0.58 1.48 -18.57
C GLU A 18 -0.02 2.74 -19.25
N MET A 19 -0.25 3.91 -18.64
CA MET A 19 0.29 5.18 -19.08
C MET A 19 1.73 5.43 -18.59
N PHE A 20 2.21 4.67 -17.63
CA PHE A 20 3.54 4.84 -17.06
C PHE A 20 4.62 4.61 -18.14
N GLU A 21 5.59 5.50 -18.23
CA GLU A 21 6.68 5.53 -19.24
C GLU A 21 6.22 5.67 -20.70
N LYS A 22 4.92 5.80 -20.96
CA LYS A 22 4.35 5.91 -22.31
C LYS A 22 3.63 7.25 -22.54
N SER A 23 3.46 8.03 -21.49
CA SER A 23 2.72 9.29 -21.57
C SER A 23 3.55 10.43 -22.12
N PRO A 24 2.93 11.42 -22.81
CA PRO A 24 3.57 12.68 -23.15
C PRO A 24 4.13 13.40 -21.94
N ALA A 25 5.11 14.30 -22.16
CA ALA A 25 5.83 15.00 -21.09
C ALA A 25 4.95 15.89 -20.17
N ASP A 26 3.77 16.28 -20.64
CA ASP A 26 2.79 17.09 -19.92
C ASP A 26 1.89 16.25 -18.97
N ILE A 27 1.99 14.92 -19.02
CA ILE A 27 1.26 14.00 -18.16
C ILE A 27 2.23 13.35 -17.16
N SER A 28 1.96 13.58 -15.89
CA SER A 28 2.71 12.92 -14.80
C SER A 28 1.99 11.65 -14.37
N VAL A 29 2.74 10.55 -14.22
CA VAL A 29 2.22 9.28 -13.71
C VAL A 29 3.03 8.88 -12.48
N ASN A 30 2.42 8.97 -11.30
CA ASN A 30 3.11 8.76 -10.04
C ASN A 30 2.42 7.70 -9.16
N SER A 31 3.22 7.02 -8.36
CA SER A 31 2.72 6.18 -7.27
C SER A 31 2.60 7.02 -6.00
N PRO A 32 1.46 7.03 -5.30
CA PRO A 32 1.34 7.68 -4.00
C PRO A 32 2.09 6.95 -2.89
N MET A 33 2.50 5.71 -3.13
CA MET A 33 3.25 4.87 -2.21
C MET A 33 4.66 4.60 -2.76
N ALA A 34 5.66 4.61 -1.89
CA ALA A 34 7.02 4.21 -2.19
C ALA A 34 7.56 3.28 -1.10
N PHE A 35 8.09 2.12 -1.49
CA PHE A 35 8.63 1.10 -0.57
C PHE A 35 7.67 0.69 0.55
N GLY A 36 6.37 0.64 0.25
CA GLY A 36 5.31 0.33 1.22
C GLY A 36 4.97 1.48 2.17
N MET A 37 5.53 2.67 1.96
CA MET A 37 5.31 3.86 2.77
C MET A 37 4.51 4.91 1.99
N LEU A 38 3.79 5.77 2.72
CA LEU A 38 3.04 6.87 2.13
C LEU A 38 4.00 7.96 1.65
N ALA A 39 4.11 8.15 0.33
CA ALA A 39 4.96 9.15 -0.29
C ALA A 39 4.23 10.46 -0.62
N ASN A 40 2.95 10.37 -0.98
CA ASN A 40 2.12 11.53 -1.31
C ASN A 40 0.71 11.34 -0.77
N LEU A 41 0.37 12.10 0.27
CA LEU A 41 -0.90 12.02 0.98
C LEU A 41 -2.09 12.37 0.07
N GLU A 42 -2.00 13.47 -0.69
CA GLU A 42 -3.10 13.96 -1.55
C GLU A 42 -3.43 12.94 -2.65
N LEU A 43 -2.42 12.39 -3.31
CA LEU A 43 -2.62 11.36 -4.33
C LEU A 43 -3.17 10.07 -3.73
N GLN A 44 -2.76 9.72 -2.50
CA GLN A 44 -3.28 8.53 -1.83
C GLN A 44 -4.73 8.69 -1.42
N GLU A 45 -5.14 9.87 -0.96
CA GLU A 45 -6.55 10.18 -0.69
C GLU A 45 -7.41 10.02 -1.94
N ILE A 46 -6.95 10.53 -3.09
CA ILE A 46 -7.64 10.40 -4.37
C ILE A 46 -7.80 8.94 -4.76
N VAL A 47 -6.72 8.15 -4.64
CA VAL A 47 -6.76 6.70 -4.95
C VAL A 47 -7.75 6.00 -4.05
N LEU A 48 -7.64 6.20 -2.74
CA LEU A 48 -8.49 5.54 -1.75
C LEU A 48 -9.96 5.89 -1.96
N TYR A 49 -10.29 7.17 -2.11
CA TYR A 49 -11.65 7.63 -2.42
C TYR A 49 -12.21 6.98 -3.68
N SER A 50 -11.41 6.96 -4.75
CA SER A 50 -11.83 6.38 -6.04
C SER A 50 -12.05 4.87 -5.96
N MET A 51 -11.22 4.16 -5.19
CA MET A 51 -11.39 2.72 -4.96
C MET A 51 -12.66 2.44 -4.17
N ILE A 52 -12.90 3.16 -3.07
CA ILE A 52 -14.10 2.99 -2.26
C ILE A 52 -15.35 3.30 -3.08
N LYS A 53 -15.34 4.38 -3.85
CA LYS A 53 -16.48 4.75 -4.71
C LYS A 53 -16.79 3.69 -5.80
N LYS A 54 -15.78 2.96 -6.27
CA LYS A 54 -15.99 1.86 -7.23
C LYS A 54 -16.64 0.64 -6.57
N ILE A 55 -16.39 0.41 -5.28
CA ILE A 55 -16.94 -0.73 -4.54
C ILE A 55 -18.32 -0.40 -3.97
N ASP A 56 -18.48 0.81 -3.43
CA ASP A 56 -19.70 1.25 -2.78
C ASP A 56 -20.06 2.67 -3.21
N HIS A 57 -21.21 2.83 -3.86
CA HIS A 57 -21.72 4.12 -4.30
C HIS A 57 -22.02 5.10 -3.17
N THR A 58 -22.20 4.61 -1.93
CA THR A 58 -22.36 5.43 -0.73
C THR A 58 -21.04 6.00 -0.21
N SER A 59 -19.92 5.72 -0.90
CA SER A 59 -18.56 6.08 -0.51
C SER A 59 -18.16 5.50 0.85
N GLY A 60 -18.67 4.32 1.18
CA GLY A 60 -18.34 3.58 2.41
C GLY A 60 -18.93 4.23 3.68
N LEU A 61 -19.94 5.07 3.57
CA LEU A 61 -20.53 5.77 4.73
C LEU A 61 -21.10 4.77 5.75
N GLY A 62 -20.59 4.80 6.98
CA GLY A 62 -21.01 3.91 8.07
C GLY A 62 -20.35 2.52 8.04
N ALA A 63 -19.40 2.26 7.13
CA ALA A 63 -18.65 1.03 7.10
C ALA A 63 -17.50 1.01 8.11
N ASP A 64 -17.13 -0.16 8.61
CA ASP A 64 -15.89 -0.37 9.34
C ASP A 64 -14.74 -0.53 8.32
N MET A 65 -13.68 0.24 8.51
CA MET A 65 -12.52 0.23 7.62
C MET A 65 -11.29 -0.29 8.33
N TYR A 66 -10.66 -1.30 7.76
CA TYR A 66 -9.43 -1.89 8.26
C TYR A 66 -8.29 -1.55 7.30
N PHE A 67 -7.24 -0.92 7.83
CA PHE A 67 -6.05 -0.55 7.07
C PHE A 67 -4.86 -1.37 7.55
N SER A 68 -4.26 -2.13 6.64
CA SER A 68 -2.96 -2.75 6.89
C SER A 68 -1.88 -1.67 6.83
N VAL A 69 -1.08 -1.58 7.87
CA VAL A 69 -0.03 -0.56 8.01
C VAL A 69 1.32 -1.20 8.35
N PRO A 70 2.45 -0.63 7.88
CA PRO A 70 3.77 -1.11 8.25
C PRO A 70 4.01 -1.07 9.77
N LEU A 71 4.75 -2.04 10.30
CA LEU A 71 5.06 -2.11 11.73
C LEU A 71 6.03 -1.00 12.17
N ASP A 72 7.06 -0.74 11.36
CA ASP A 72 8.19 0.15 11.66
C ASP A 72 7.99 1.60 11.21
N MET A 73 6.74 2.10 11.34
CA MET A 73 6.42 3.48 11.01
C MET A 73 6.99 4.48 12.03
N THR A 74 7.54 5.57 11.51
CA THR A 74 7.88 6.75 12.32
C THR A 74 6.63 7.45 12.86
N ALA A 75 6.79 8.31 13.86
CA ALA A 75 5.68 9.11 14.39
C ALA A 75 5.05 10.03 13.34
N ILE A 76 5.83 10.51 12.37
CA ILE A 76 5.36 11.36 11.27
C ILE A 76 4.48 10.53 10.33
N GLU A 77 4.92 9.35 9.96
CA GLU A 77 4.17 8.43 9.10
C GLU A 77 2.87 7.98 9.74
N LYS A 78 2.89 7.63 11.03
CA LYS A 78 1.66 7.31 11.79
C LYS A 78 0.66 8.47 11.73
N ARG A 79 1.10 9.71 11.87
CA ARG A 79 0.24 10.88 11.71
C ARG A 79 -0.31 11.02 10.29
N ALA A 80 0.52 10.79 9.27
CA ALA A 80 0.08 10.84 7.87
C ALA A 80 -1.00 9.79 7.58
N TYR A 81 -0.81 8.54 8.02
CA TYR A 81 -1.85 7.50 7.93
C TYR A 81 -3.11 7.88 8.71
N TYR A 82 -2.97 8.45 9.92
CA TYR A 82 -4.11 8.91 10.69
C TYR A 82 -4.90 10.00 9.96
N HIS A 83 -4.22 10.96 9.32
CA HIS A 83 -4.87 11.98 8.50
C HIS A 83 -5.56 11.39 7.27
N LEU A 84 -4.91 10.42 6.59
CA LEU A 84 -5.47 9.74 5.44
C LEU A 84 -6.81 9.06 5.78
N VAL A 85 -6.88 8.37 6.91
CA VAL A 85 -8.06 7.59 7.31
C VAL A 85 -9.13 8.43 8.03
N ASN A 86 -8.76 9.58 8.59
CA ASN A 86 -9.70 10.53 9.22
C ASN A 86 -10.03 11.73 8.32
N GLY A 87 -9.74 11.63 7.02
CA GLY A 87 -10.08 12.64 6.02
C GLY A 87 -11.57 12.99 6.00
N HIS A 88 -11.90 14.13 5.39
CA HIS A 88 -13.25 14.69 5.41
C HIS A 88 -14.36 13.73 4.98
N TRP A 89 -14.05 12.80 4.09
CA TRP A 89 -14.99 11.87 3.50
C TRP A 89 -15.15 10.55 4.30
N LEU A 90 -14.19 10.22 5.20
CA LEU A 90 -14.26 9.04 6.10
C LEU A 90 -14.77 9.34 7.52
N ARG A 91 -15.10 10.58 7.83
CA ARG A 91 -15.41 11.06 9.20
C ARG A 91 -16.48 10.27 9.96
N LYS A 92 -17.37 9.56 9.28
CA LYS A 92 -18.45 8.80 9.90
C LYS A 92 -18.16 7.31 10.02
N ASN A 93 -16.99 6.87 9.64
CA ASN A 93 -16.60 5.46 9.64
C ASN A 93 -15.73 5.15 10.85
N ARG A 94 -15.83 3.93 11.36
CA ARG A 94 -14.83 3.41 12.29
C ARG A 94 -13.61 2.95 11.50
N VAL A 95 -12.44 3.36 11.95
CA VAL A 95 -11.19 3.05 11.28
C VAL A 95 -10.27 2.28 12.24
N PHE A 96 -9.79 1.16 11.77
CA PHE A 96 -8.88 0.27 12.49
C PHE A 96 -7.57 0.15 11.70
N MET A 97 -6.45 0.24 12.39
CA MET A 97 -5.13 -0.01 11.83
C MET A 97 -4.65 -1.36 12.32
N VAL A 98 -4.25 -2.22 11.39
CA VAL A 98 -3.75 -3.56 11.65
C VAL A 98 -2.32 -3.64 11.13
N GLU A 99 -1.40 -4.14 11.92
CA GLU A 99 -0.01 -4.35 11.50
C GLU A 99 0.07 -5.35 10.35
N SER A 100 0.83 -5.02 9.30
CA SER A 100 0.91 -5.83 8.07
C SER A 100 1.20 -7.31 8.34
N PRO A 101 2.15 -7.69 9.22
CA PRO A 101 2.41 -9.10 9.48
C PRO A 101 1.20 -9.87 10.05
N ILE A 102 0.40 -9.21 10.89
CA ILE A 102 -0.82 -9.81 11.44
C ILE A 102 -1.88 -9.98 10.35
N ALA A 103 -2.06 -8.95 9.51
CA ALA A 103 -2.98 -9.02 8.37
C ALA A 103 -2.59 -10.12 7.39
N ASP A 104 -1.29 -10.27 7.09
CA ASP A 104 -0.74 -11.31 6.23
C ASP A 104 -0.99 -12.71 6.83
N ALA A 105 -0.78 -12.90 8.13
CA ALA A 105 -1.07 -14.16 8.82
C ALA A 105 -2.55 -14.57 8.66
N ILE A 106 -3.44 -13.64 8.93
CA ILE A 106 -4.90 -13.85 8.80
C ILE A 106 -5.26 -14.21 7.37
N ALA A 107 -4.70 -13.51 6.37
CA ALA A 107 -4.94 -13.77 4.96
C ALA A 107 -4.48 -15.17 4.52
N MET A 108 -3.44 -15.70 5.16
CA MET A 108 -2.95 -17.07 4.94
C MET A 108 -3.72 -18.13 5.73
N GLY A 109 -4.74 -17.75 6.50
CA GLY A 109 -5.52 -18.67 7.35
C GLY A 109 -4.77 -19.09 8.62
N ILE A 110 -3.71 -18.39 8.98
CA ILE A 110 -2.98 -18.60 10.23
C ILE A 110 -3.68 -17.81 11.33
N ASP A 111 -4.10 -18.48 12.39
CA ASP A 111 -4.57 -17.82 13.62
C ASP A 111 -3.36 -17.29 14.41
N PRO A 112 -3.13 -15.98 14.46
CA PRO A 112 -1.94 -15.44 15.10
C PRO A 112 -1.85 -15.80 16.59
N GLU A 113 -3.00 -15.92 17.27
CA GLU A 113 -3.05 -16.17 18.74
C GLU A 113 -2.75 -17.62 19.10
N LYS A 114 -3.01 -18.57 18.18
CA LYS A 114 -2.80 -20.01 18.42
C LYS A 114 -1.55 -20.57 17.77
N ASN A 115 -0.77 -19.71 17.13
CA ASN A 115 0.38 -20.12 16.35
C ASN A 115 1.64 -20.26 17.21
N GLN A 116 2.23 -21.44 17.21
CA GLN A 116 3.48 -21.76 17.94
C GLN A 116 4.75 -21.21 17.25
N GLY A 117 4.61 -20.49 16.17
CA GLY A 117 5.67 -19.82 15.43
C GLY A 117 5.52 -20.00 13.92
N SER A 118 5.33 -18.90 13.20
CA SER A 118 5.32 -18.88 11.75
C SER A 118 6.21 -17.76 11.24
N MET A 119 6.96 -18.07 10.20
CA MET A 119 7.67 -17.07 9.40
C MET A 119 6.85 -16.74 8.17
N ILE A 120 6.57 -15.47 7.99
CA ILE A 120 5.85 -14.95 6.82
C ILE A 120 6.83 -14.12 5.99
N VAL A 121 6.83 -14.36 4.67
CA VAL A 121 7.60 -13.60 3.70
C VAL A 121 6.62 -12.96 2.73
N ASN A 122 6.49 -11.64 2.78
CA ASN A 122 5.65 -10.86 1.89
C ASN A 122 6.53 -10.18 0.83
N ILE A 123 6.50 -10.68 -0.42
CA ILE A 123 7.25 -10.13 -1.54
C ILE A 123 6.34 -9.18 -2.30
N GLY A 124 6.49 -7.89 -2.04
CA GLY A 124 5.72 -6.83 -2.67
C GLY A 124 6.35 -6.29 -3.96
N ALA A 125 5.76 -5.21 -4.48
CA ALA A 125 6.25 -4.58 -5.71
C ALA A 125 7.60 -3.85 -5.53
N GLN A 126 7.84 -3.24 -4.38
CA GLN A 126 9.03 -2.40 -4.12
C GLN A 126 9.81 -2.80 -2.88
N SER A 127 9.29 -3.73 -2.08
CA SER A 127 9.92 -4.19 -0.85
C SER A 127 9.52 -5.62 -0.54
N THR A 128 10.36 -6.32 0.21
CA THR A 128 10.06 -7.62 0.81
C THR A 128 10.12 -7.48 2.32
N GLU A 129 9.11 -7.99 3.01
CA GLU A 129 9.01 -8.02 4.46
C GLU A 129 9.10 -9.45 4.99
N PHE A 130 9.91 -9.65 6.03
CA PHE A 130 10.06 -10.91 6.75
C PHE A 130 9.54 -10.72 8.17
N SER A 131 8.63 -11.55 8.59
CA SER A 131 8.05 -11.46 9.93
C SER A 131 7.97 -12.82 10.59
N ILE A 132 8.24 -12.87 11.90
CA ILE A 132 8.02 -14.06 12.74
C ILE A 132 6.94 -13.71 13.74
N ILE A 133 5.88 -14.52 13.77
CA ILE A 133 4.73 -14.38 14.65
C ILE A 133 4.62 -15.63 15.52
N THR A 134 4.43 -15.45 16.81
CA THR A 134 4.12 -16.51 17.77
C THR A 134 3.24 -15.96 18.89
N ASP A 135 2.24 -16.73 19.32
CA ASP A 135 1.35 -16.40 20.46
C ASP A 135 0.79 -14.97 20.39
N GLY A 136 0.28 -14.57 19.22
CA GLY A 136 -0.31 -13.25 18.98
C GLY A 136 0.67 -12.08 18.91
N LYS A 137 1.99 -12.36 18.92
CA LYS A 137 3.03 -11.32 18.93
C LYS A 137 3.95 -11.42 17.74
N ILE A 138 4.32 -10.26 17.21
CA ILE A 138 5.38 -10.14 16.22
C ILE A 138 6.70 -10.10 16.95
N ILE A 139 7.51 -11.16 16.81
CA ILE A 139 8.81 -11.28 17.47
C ILE A 139 9.90 -10.56 16.68
N ILE A 140 9.86 -10.70 15.36
CA ILE A 140 10.77 -10.04 14.42
C ILE A 140 9.97 -9.56 13.23
N SER A 141 10.25 -8.37 12.78
CA SER A 141 9.89 -7.87 11.46
C SER A 141 11.09 -7.15 10.86
N ARG A 142 11.37 -7.42 9.60
CA ARG A 142 12.42 -6.77 8.81
C ARG A 142 11.92 -6.54 7.41
N LYS A 143 12.24 -5.38 6.88
CA LYS A 143 11.90 -4.96 5.52
C LYS A 143 13.16 -4.64 4.74
N ILE A 144 13.25 -5.12 3.52
CA ILE A 144 14.30 -4.78 2.57
C ILE A 144 13.69 -4.07 1.35
N PRO A 145 14.35 -3.07 0.75
CA PRO A 145 13.85 -2.32 -0.40
C PRO A 145 14.10 -3.08 -1.71
N ILE A 146 13.76 -4.37 -1.73
CA ILE A 146 13.84 -5.24 -2.90
C ILE A 146 12.47 -5.89 -3.10
N GLY A 147 11.91 -5.74 -4.29
CA GLY A 147 10.63 -6.30 -4.68
C GLY A 147 10.54 -6.52 -6.19
N GLY A 148 9.36 -6.80 -6.69
CA GLY A 148 9.13 -7.12 -8.10
C GLY A 148 9.64 -6.06 -9.09
N ARG A 149 9.62 -4.77 -8.71
CA ARG A 149 10.15 -3.70 -9.57
C ARG A 149 11.65 -3.84 -9.79
N GLN A 150 12.44 -4.04 -8.73
CA GLN A 150 13.89 -4.20 -8.80
C GLN A 150 14.26 -5.48 -9.55
N MET A 151 13.47 -6.54 -9.41
CA MET A 151 13.63 -7.78 -10.19
C MET A 151 13.43 -7.50 -11.68
N ASN A 152 12.37 -6.80 -12.07
CA ASN A 152 12.11 -6.41 -13.45
C ASN A 152 13.22 -5.51 -14.03
N GLU A 153 13.67 -4.50 -13.26
CA GLU A 153 14.76 -3.60 -13.66
C GLU A 153 16.07 -4.37 -13.91
N SER A 154 16.36 -5.36 -13.06
CA SER A 154 17.54 -6.24 -13.24
C SER A 154 17.44 -7.09 -14.51
N ILE A 155 16.28 -7.67 -14.80
CA ILE A 155 16.02 -8.42 -16.02
C ILE A 155 16.18 -7.52 -17.26
N CYS A 156 15.53 -6.34 -17.25
CA CYS A 156 15.65 -5.38 -18.35
C CYS A 156 17.11 -4.92 -18.57
N SER A 157 17.85 -4.70 -17.49
CA SER A 157 19.27 -4.33 -17.56
C SER A 157 20.11 -5.42 -18.20
N GLU A 158 19.84 -6.70 -17.88
CA GLU A 158 20.56 -7.82 -18.46
C GLU A 158 20.26 -7.99 -19.95
N ILE A 159 19.00 -7.89 -20.35
CA ILE A 159 18.61 -7.96 -21.77
C ILE A 159 19.27 -6.85 -22.61
N ARG A 160 19.44 -5.64 -22.04
CA ARG A 160 20.06 -4.52 -22.75
C ARG A 160 21.58 -4.66 -22.96
N LYS A 161 22.23 -5.60 -22.28
CA LYS A 161 23.68 -5.87 -22.45
C LYS A 161 23.97 -6.78 -23.64
N HIS A 162 22.95 -7.46 -24.13
CA HIS A 162 22.99 -8.38 -25.27
C HIS A 162 22.27 -7.78 -26.49
#